data_3f12f61b9b8fbdeca69dc5d2ba512286
#
_entry.id   3f12f61b9b8fbdeca69dc5d2ba512286
#
_cell.length_a   1.000
_cell.length_b   1.000
_cell.length_c   1.000
_cell.angle_alpha   90.00
_cell.angle_beta   90.00
_cell.angle_gamma   90.00
#
_symmetry.space_group_name_H-M   'P 1'
#
loop_
_entity.id
_entity.type
_entity.pdbx_description
1 polymer ?
#
loop_
_entity_poly.entity_id
_entity_poly.type
_entity_poly.pdbx_seq_one_letter_code
_entity_poly.pdbx_strand_id
1 'polypeptide(L)'
;MMERMKFQLFIQPKLDVLQGNIVEYEILLRDDSEVPRFPLSELEAVLADEELYLAFSEWFSEAFLDVLKKYPNDRFAINIAPQQLFYTETLHWLDKLKSESHRITVEMTEDIFDVPAHKRHLNANDKDAFILNKIKVIHGLGYHIAMDDVSCGLNSLERVMSYLPYIIEIKFSLIHFQNISLEDLLLFIRAWANFAQKNKLDFVVEGIETKETMALLESHGVSIFQGYLVNKPFPV
;
A
#
# COMPACT_ATOMS: atom_id res chain seq x y z
N MET A 1 20.49 -19.42 1.23
CA MET A 1 20.53 -17.94 1.17
C MET A 1 19.36 -17.31 1.94
N MET A 2 18.16 -17.90 1.93
CA MET A 2 16.99 -17.46 2.74
C MET A 2 17.16 -17.56 4.27
N GLU A 3 18.02 -18.42 4.80
CA GLU A 3 18.31 -18.46 6.25
C GLU A 3 18.89 -17.14 6.82
N ARG A 4 19.24 -16.16 5.96
CA ARG A 4 19.75 -14.84 6.36
C ARG A 4 18.72 -13.71 6.26
N MET A 5 17.59 -13.88 5.57
CA MET A 5 16.55 -12.86 5.48
C MET A 5 15.47 -13.21 6.49
N LYS A 6 15.51 -12.56 7.63
CA LYS A 6 14.48 -12.70 8.64
C LYS A 6 13.59 -11.48 8.56
N PHE A 7 12.39 -11.71 8.09
CA PHE A 7 11.34 -10.72 8.05
C PHE A 7 10.28 -11.00 9.11
N GLN A 8 9.62 -9.95 9.53
CA GLN A 8 8.44 -10.04 10.39
C GLN A 8 7.36 -9.08 9.91
N LEU A 9 6.12 -9.38 10.25
CA LEU A 9 4.99 -8.54 9.93
C LEU A 9 4.59 -7.71 11.14
N PHE A 10 4.36 -6.43 10.87
CA PHE A 10 3.75 -5.47 11.78
C PHE A 10 2.42 -5.02 11.19
N ILE A 11 1.56 -4.47 12.04
CA ILE A 11 0.31 -3.86 11.61
C ILE A 11 0.22 -2.43 12.12
N GLN A 12 -0.39 -1.56 11.32
CA GLN A 12 -0.71 -0.19 11.70
C GLN A 12 -2.17 0.14 11.37
N PRO A 13 -2.97 0.66 12.32
CA PRO A 13 -4.38 0.91 12.10
C PRO A 13 -4.65 2.17 11.27
N LYS A 14 -5.69 2.11 10.42
CA LYS A 14 -6.37 3.24 9.80
C LYS A 14 -7.64 3.56 10.62
N LEU A 15 -7.76 4.80 11.11
CA LEU A 15 -8.88 5.29 11.91
C LEU A 15 -9.83 6.11 11.04
N ASP A 16 -11.10 5.73 11.01
CA ASP A 16 -12.16 6.63 10.53
C ASP A 16 -12.76 7.39 11.72
N VAL A 17 -12.53 8.70 11.78
CA VAL A 17 -13.00 9.54 12.88
C VAL A 17 -14.51 9.80 12.84
N LEU A 18 -15.15 9.69 11.66
CA LEU A 18 -16.61 9.82 11.54
C LEU A 18 -17.33 8.60 12.09
N GLN A 19 -16.75 7.41 11.89
CA GLN A 19 -17.28 6.16 12.43
C GLN A 19 -16.78 5.88 13.85
N GLY A 20 -15.66 6.50 14.25
CA GLY A 20 -15.03 6.32 15.56
C GLY A 20 -14.39 4.95 15.75
N ASN A 21 -14.00 4.25 14.68
CA ASN A 21 -13.44 2.89 14.72
C ASN A 21 -12.28 2.72 13.74
N ILE A 22 -11.48 1.68 13.99
CA ILE A 22 -10.47 1.20 13.05
C ILE A 22 -11.17 0.51 11.89
N VAL A 23 -10.88 0.95 10.67
CA VAL A 23 -11.52 0.42 9.46
C VAL A 23 -10.65 -0.62 8.76
N GLU A 24 -9.34 -0.56 8.93
CA GLU A 24 -8.38 -1.47 8.31
C GLU A 24 -7.03 -1.40 9.04
N TYR A 25 -6.21 -2.45 8.91
CA TYR A 25 -4.82 -2.48 9.35
C TYR A 25 -3.89 -2.66 8.16
N GLU A 26 -2.90 -1.79 8.02
CA GLU A 26 -1.85 -1.97 7.01
C GLU A 26 -0.80 -2.97 7.50
N ILE A 27 -0.46 -3.94 6.66
CA ILE A 27 0.63 -4.90 6.87
C ILE A 27 1.95 -4.26 6.47
N LEU A 28 2.87 -4.17 7.42
CA LEU A 28 4.17 -3.55 7.26
C LEU A 28 5.28 -4.58 7.43
N LEU A 29 6.13 -4.70 6.40
CA LEU A 29 7.33 -5.54 6.46
C LEU A 29 8.38 -4.90 7.36
N ARG A 30 9.01 -5.69 8.24
CA ARG A 30 10.11 -5.27 9.12
C ARG A 30 11.22 -6.32 9.11
N ASP A 31 12.46 -5.87 9.36
CA ASP A 31 13.57 -6.76 9.70
C ASP A 31 13.41 -7.33 11.12
N ASP A 32 14.25 -8.31 11.49
CA ASP A 32 14.26 -8.95 12.82
C ASP A 32 15.27 -8.30 13.80
N SER A 33 15.70 -7.05 13.53
CA SER A 33 16.61 -6.32 14.39
C SER A 33 15.94 -5.93 15.73
N GLU A 34 16.75 -5.54 16.73
CA GLU A 34 16.24 -5.06 18.03
C GLU A 34 15.33 -3.81 17.90
N VAL A 35 15.56 -3.01 16.85
CA VAL A 35 14.72 -1.87 16.47
C VAL A 35 14.22 -2.11 15.05
N PRO A 36 13.10 -2.82 14.88
CA PRO A 36 12.62 -3.26 13.58
C PRO A 36 12.38 -2.09 12.61
N ARG A 37 12.96 -2.20 11.41
CA ARG A 37 12.86 -1.19 10.34
C ARG A 37 12.37 -1.82 9.05
N PHE A 38 11.93 -0.97 8.13
CA PHE A 38 11.64 -1.43 6.77
C PHE A 38 12.94 -1.92 6.11
N PRO A 39 12.98 -3.18 5.67
CA PRO A 39 14.20 -3.82 5.14
C PRO A 39 14.42 -3.49 3.66
N LEU A 40 14.65 -2.22 3.34
CA LEU A 40 14.71 -1.74 1.95
C LEU A 40 15.76 -2.49 1.12
N SER A 41 16.98 -2.61 1.61
CA SER A 41 18.09 -3.26 0.87
C SER A 41 17.85 -4.74 0.63
N GLU A 42 17.23 -5.43 1.61
CA GLU A 42 16.87 -6.84 1.50
C GLU A 42 15.72 -7.03 0.51
N LEU A 43 14.74 -6.14 0.54
CA LEU A 43 13.61 -6.18 -0.40
C LEU A 43 14.07 -5.86 -1.83
N GLU A 44 14.97 -4.89 -2.03
CA GLU A 44 15.57 -4.62 -3.34
C GLU A 44 16.30 -5.86 -3.88
N ALA A 45 17.06 -6.56 -3.04
CA ALA A 45 17.74 -7.80 -3.43
C ALA A 45 16.74 -8.91 -3.80
N VAL A 46 15.66 -9.04 -3.04
CA VAL A 46 14.55 -9.97 -3.33
C VAL A 46 13.90 -9.65 -4.69
N LEU A 47 13.62 -8.37 -4.94
CA LEU A 47 12.97 -7.94 -6.18
C LEU A 47 13.86 -8.02 -7.42
N ALA A 48 15.18 -8.12 -7.24
CA ALA A 48 16.14 -8.26 -8.33
C ALA A 48 16.39 -9.73 -8.74
N ASP A 49 15.95 -10.71 -7.94
CA ASP A 49 16.25 -12.14 -8.12
C ASP A 49 14.98 -12.98 -8.06
N GLU A 50 14.73 -13.79 -9.11
CA GLU A 50 13.49 -14.58 -9.23
C GLU A 50 13.39 -15.70 -8.18
N GLU A 51 14.50 -16.35 -7.82
CA GLU A 51 14.50 -17.42 -6.81
C GLU A 51 14.25 -16.83 -5.41
N LEU A 52 14.85 -15.68 -5.12
CA LEU A 52 14.61 -14.96 -3.86
C LEU A 52 13.18 -14.45 -3.79
N TYR A 53 12.62 -13.93 -4.91
CA TYR A 53 11.25 -13.46 -4.94
C TYR A 53 10.24 -14.60 -4.76
N LEU A 54 10.46 -15.76 -5.39
CA LEU A 54 9.63 -16.95 -5.17
C LEU A 54 9.58 -17.32 -3.68
N ALA A 55 10.74 -17.45 -3.07
CA ALA A 55 10.86 -17.83 -1.68
C ALA A 55 10.27 -16.78 -0.72
N PHE A 56 10.43 -15.48 -1.02
CA PHE A 56 9.77 -14.39 -0.29
C PHE A 56 8.24 -14.48 -0.42
N SER A 57 7.74 -14.73 -1.63
CA SER A 57 6.30 -14.82 -1.90
C SER A 57 5.65 -15.98 -1.15
N GLU A 58 6.31 -17.13 -1.06
CA GLU A 58 5.87 -18.28 -0.27
C GLU A 58 5.80 -17.91 1.21
N TRP A 59 6.90 -17.40 1.76
CA TRP A 59 6.94 -16.95 3.15
C TRP A 59 5.87 -15.91 3.46
N PHE A 60 5.76 -14.87 2.63
CA PHE A 60 4.82 -13.78 2.85
C PHE A 60 3.38 -14.27 2.84
N SER A 61 3.03 -15.12 1.87
CA SER A 61 1.66 -15.64 1.76
C SER A 61 1.28 -16.51 2.95
N GLU A 62 2.20 -17.31 3.49
CA GLU A 62 1.97 -18.13 4.69
C GLU A 62 1.84 -17.26 5.94
N ALA A 63 2.78 -16.32 6.15
CA ALA A 63 2.76 -15.41 7.28
C ALA A 63 1.48 -14.55 7.29
N PHE A 64 1.07 -14.04 6.12
CA PHE A 64 -0.15 -13.26 6.02
C PHE A 64 -1.43 -14.09 6.21
N LEU A 65 -1.44 -15.33 5.73
CA LEU A 65 -2.56 -16.25 6.01
C LEU A 65 -2.73 -16.50 7.52
N ASP A 66 -1.64 -16.57 8.28
CA ASP A 66 -1.72 -16.73 9.73
C ASP A 66 -2.26 -15.47 10.42
N VAL A 67 -1.92 -14.26 9.91
CA VAL A 67 -2.55 -13.00 10.33
C VAL A 67 -4.06 -13.04 10.10
N LEU A 68 -4.49 -13.42 8.90
CA LEU A 68 -5.90 -13.51 8.52
C LEU A 68 -6.69 -14.48 9.41
N LYS A 69 -6.08 -15.60 9.81
CA LYS A 69 -6.68 -16.57 10.76
C LYS A 69 -6.77 -16.01 12.18
N LYS A 70 -5.72 -15.29 12.61
CA LYS A 70 -5.65 -14.69 13.95
C LYS A 70 -6.68 -13.57 14.15
N TYR A 71 -6.98 -12.84 13.08
CA TYR A 71 -7.88 -11.70 13.07
C TYR A 71 -9.00 -11.90 12.02
N PRO A 72 -9.98 -12.79 12.28
CA PRO A 72 -10.95 -13.22 11.26
C PRO A 72 -11.98 -12.15 10.86
N ASN A 73 -12.13 -11.10 11.66
CA ASN A 73 -13.12 -10.04 11.42
C ASN A 73 -12.51 -8.71 10.96
N ASP A 74 -11.17 -8.64 10.91
CA ASP A 74 -10.49 -7.41 10.56
C ASP A 74 -10.16 -7.37 9.07
N ARG A 75 -10.02 -6.16 8.55
CA ARG A 75 -9.57 -5.87 7.19
C ARG A 75 -8.10 -5.54 7.20
N PHE A 76 -7.42 -5.87 6.11
CA PHE A 76 -5.98 -5.66 5.97
C PHE A 76 -5.63 -5.04 4.63
N ALA A 77 -4.68 -4.10 4.65
CA ALA A 77 -4.02 -3.61 3.45
C ALA A 77 -2.63 -4.23 3.33
N ILE A 78 -2.21 -4.54 2.12
CA ILE A 78 -0.89 -5.09 1.80
C ILE A 78 -0.25 -4.29 0.68
N ASN A 79 1.02 -3.95 0.83
CA ASN A 79 1.79 -3.19 -0.14
C ASN A 79 2.29 -4.08 -1.29
N ILE A 80 2.02 -3.69 -2.52
CA ILE A 80 2.57 -4.32 -3.73
C ILE A 80 3.21 -3.23 -4.59
N ALA A 81 4.53 -3.31 -4.73
CA ALA A 81 5.26 -2.45 -5.65
C ALA A 81 4.99 -2.86 -7.11
N PRO A 82 4.92 -1.91 -8.06
CA PRO A 82 4.59 -2.20 -9.46
C PRO A 82 5.45 -3.29 -10.11
N GLN A 83 6.74 -3.41 -9.74
CA GLN A 83 7.61 -4.45 -10.28
C GLN A 83 7.27 -5.87 -9.79
N GLN A 84 6.63 -6.02 -8.62
CA GLN A 84 6.17 -7.33 -8.16
C GLN A 84 5.13 -7.92 -9.10
N LEU A 85 4.39 -7.09 -9.86
CA LEU A 85 3.42 -7.55 -10.84
C LEU A 85 4.04 -8.19 -12.08
N PHE A 86 5.35 -8.05 -12.27
CA PHE A 86 6.08 -8.75 -13.35
C PHE A 86 6.41 -10.20 -13.00
N TYR A 87 6.28 -10.58 -11.72
CA TYR A 87 6.42 -11.96 -11.27
C TYR A 87 5.07 -12.69 -11.29
N THR A 88 5.04 -13.90 -11.78
CA THR A 88 3.83 -14.74 -11.82
C THR A 88 3.40 -15.15 -10.40
N GLU A 89 4.36 -15.26 -9.50
CA GLU A 89 4.22 -15.62 -8.08
C GLU A 89 3.28 -14.66 -7.36
N THR A 90 3.32 -13.35 -7.70
CA THR A 90 2.43 -12.35 -7.10
C THR A 90 0.96 -12.69 -7.33
N LEU A 91 0.59 -12.98 -8.58
CA LEU A 91 -0.80 -13.37 -8.86
C LEU A 91 -1.13 -14.76 -8.32
N HIS A 92 -0.15 -15.65 -8.25
CA HIS A 92 -0.35 -17.00 -7.74
C HIS A 92 -0.71 -17.01 -6.26
N TRP A 93 0.02 -16.29 -5.41
CA TRP A 93 -0.34 -16.23 -3.98
C TRP A 93 -1.60 -15.39 -3.73
N LEU A 94 -1.88 -14.34 -4.53
CA LEU A 94 -3.17 -13.65 -4.48
C LEU A 94 -4.32 -14.58 -4.84
N ASP A 95 -4.19 -15.42 -5.87
CA ASP A 95 -5.25 -16.40 -6.20
C ASP A 95 -5.47 -17.43 -5.08
N LYS A 96 -4.41 -17.83 -4.37
CA LYS A 96 -4.54 -18.71 -3.18
C LYS A 96 -5.35 -18.07 -2.05
N LEU A 97 -5.24 -16.76 -1.88
CA LEU A 97 -5.93 -16.01 -0.82
C LEU A 97 -7.27 -15.39 -1.27
N LYS A 98 -7.76 -15.69 -2.46
CA LYS A 98 -8.97 -15.05 -3.02
C LYS A 98 -10.24 -15.25 -2.20
N SER A 99 -10.34 -16.31 -1.40
CA SER A 99 -11.47 -16.50 -0.47
C SER A 99 -11.57 -15.40 0.58
N GLU A 100 -10.45 -14.73 0.90
CA GLU A 100 -10.32 -13.64 1.86
C GLU A 100 -10.27 -12.26 1.18
N SER A 101 -10.32 -12.20 -0.17
CA SER A 101 -10.11 -10.98 -0.95
C SER A 101 -11.04 -9.83 -0.54
N HIS A 102 -12.27 -10.14 -0.11
CA HIS A 102 -13.28 -9.17 0.33
C HIS A 102 -12.86 -8.30 1.53
N ARG A 103 -11.84 -8.72 2.26
CA ARG A 103 -11.28 -8.00 3.42
C ARG A 103 -9.80 -7.66 3.26
N ILE A 104 -9.29 -7.70 2.02
CA ILE A 104 -7.91 -7.36 1.70
C ILE A 104 -7.90 -6.23 0.68
N THR A 105 -7.18 -5.16 1.01
CA THR A 105 -6.87 -4.07 0.09
C THR A 105 -5.42 -4.24 -0.40
N VAL A 106 -5.22 -4.21 -1.71
CA VAL A 106 -3.90 -4.17 -2.34
C VAL A 106 -3.53 -2.71 -2.58
N GLU A 107 -2.52 -2.22 -1.86
CA GLU A 107 -1.98 -0.88 -2.01
C GLU A 107 -0.87 -0.89 -3.05
N MET A 108 -1.08 -0.16 -4.14
CA MET A 108 -0.08 0.02 -5.19
C MET A 108 0.88 1.12 -4.78
N THR A 109 2.12 0.76 -4.44
CA THR A 109 3.11 1.76 -3.99
C THR A 109 3.58 2.66 -5.14
N GLU A 110 4.14 3.82 -4.77
CA GLU A 110 4.68 4.82 -5.70
C GLU A 110 6.08 4.51 -6.20
N ASP A 111 6.69 3.44 -5.70
CA ASP A 111 8.10 3.12 -5.90
C ASP A 111 8.48 2.94 -7.36
N ILE A 112 9.66 3.48 -7.71
CA ILE A 112 10.29 3.34 -9.03
C ILE A 112 11.46 2.37 -8.90
N PHE A 113 11.16 1.08 -8.95
CA PHE A 113 12.21 0.07 -8.98
C PHE A 113 12.48 -0.40 -10.42
N ASP A 114 13.64 -0.98 -10.64
CA ASP A 114 13.96 -1.65 -11.89
C ASP A 114 13.06 -2.87 -12.10
N VAL A 115 12.59 -3.04 -13.32
CA VAL A 115 11.91 -4.28 -13.70
C VAL A 115 12.91 -5.44 -13.82
N PRO A 116 12.47 -6.69 -13.62
CA PRO A 116 13.29 -7.86 -13.84
C PRO A 116 14.01 -7.84 -15.18
N ALA A 117 15.22 -8.41 -15.23
CA ALA A 117 16.09 -8.33 -16.40
C ALA A 117 15.41 -8.76 -17.71
N HIS A 118 14.57 -9.81 -17.65
CA HIS A 118 13.83 -10.32 -18.82
C HIS A 118 12.70 -9.40 -19.29
N LYS A 119 12.34 -8.35 -18.50
CA LYS A 119 11.31 -7.35 -18.85
C LYS A 119 11.91 -5.96 -19.20
N ARG A 120 13.23 -5.79 -19.14
CA ARG A 120 13.89 -4.50 -19.40
C ARG A 120 13.68 -3.97 -20.81
N HIS A 121 13.36 -4.85 -21.77
CA HIS A 121 13.12 -4.46 -23.17
C HIS A 121 11.75 -3.79 -23.39
N LEU A 122 10.85 -3.81 -22.43
CA LEU A 122 9.56 -3.13 -22.53
C LEU A 122 9.76 -1.61 -22.43
N ASN A 123 9.15 -0.86 -23.36
CA ASN A 123 9.09 0.60 -23.25
C ASN A 123 8.11 1.02 -22.10
N ALA A 124 8.11 2.30 -21.74
CA ALA A 124 7.29 2.80 -20.61
C ALA A 124 5.80 2.52 -20.82
N ASN A 125 5.28 2.75 -22.03
CA ASN A 125 3.85 2.52 -22.32
C ASN A 125 3.46 1.04 -22.22
N ASP A 126 4.34 0.12 -22.65
CA ASP A 126 4.10 -1.32 -22.53
C ASP A 126 4.11 -1.77 -21.06
N LYS A 127 4.98 -1.17 -20.24
CA LYS A 127 5.01 -1.43 -18.79
C LYS A 127 3.72 -0.98 -18.11
N ASP A 128 3.26 0.24 -18.42
CA ASP A 128 2.00 0.77 -17.85
C ASP A 128 0.79 -0.04 -18.26
N ALA A 129 0.70 -0.42 -19.53
CA ALA A 129 -0.37 -1.31 -20.03
C ALA A 129 -0.31 -2.69 -19.36
N PHE A 130 0.89 -3.23 -19.12
CA PHE A 130 1.08 -4.49 -18.45
C PHE A 130 0.61 -4.41 -16.98
N ILE A 131 1.03 -3.37 -16.23
CA ILE A 131 0.62 -3.15 -14.85
C ILE A 131 -0.90 -2.98 -14.76
N LEU A 132 -1.50 -2.17 -15.63
CA LEU A 132 -2.95 -2.00 -15.67
C LEU A 132 -3.68 -3.33 -15.90
N ASN A 133 -3.17 -4.19 -16.77
CA ASN A 133 -3.76 -5.53 -16.96
C ASN A 133 -3.68 -6.40 -15.69
N LYS A 134 -2.59 -6.31 -14.93
CA LYS A 134 -2.46 -7.03 -13.65
C LYS A 134 -3.42 -6.48 -12.61
N ILE A 135 -3.59 -5.16 -12.52
CA ILE A 135 -4.58 -4.52 -11.65
C ILE A 135 -6.00 -5.00 -11.98
N LYS A 136 -6.36 -5.11 -13.26
CA LYS A 136 -7.66 -5.69 -13.69
C LYS A 136 -7.84 -7.13 -13.21
N VAL A 137 -6.79 -7.94 -13.27
CA VAL A 137 -6.83 -9.32 -12.79
C VAL A 137 -7.03 -9.35 -11.27
N ILE A 138 -6.28 -8.56 -10.51
CA ILE A 138 -6.39 -8.47 -9.04
C ILE A 138 -7.80 -8.01 -8.64
N HIS A 139 -8.33 -6.97 -9.28
CA HIS A 139 -9.71 -6.53 -9.08
C HIS A 139 -10.71 -7.64 -9.41
N GLY A 140 -10.48 -8.39 -10.52
CA GLY A 140 -11.32 -9.53 -10.91
C GLY A 140 -11.28 -10.71 -9.93
N LEU A 141 -10.23 -10.84 -9.12
CA LEU A 141 -10.15 -11.81 -8.01
C LEU A 141 -10.95 -11.36 -6.76
N GLY A 142 -11.52 -10.15 -6.77
CA GLY A 142 -12.34 -9.61 -5.69
C GLY A 142 -11.58 -8.77 -4.65
N TYR A 143 -10.32 -8.46 -4.90
CA TYR A 143 -9.54 -7.57 -4.04
C TYR A 143 -9.97 -6.12 -4.18
N HIS A 144 -9.94 -5.39 -3.07
CA HIS A 144 -9.92 -3.94 -3.09
C HIS A 144 -8.55 -3.44 -3.53
N ILE A 145 -8.48 -2.29 -4.17
CA ILE A 145 -7.22 -1.71 -4.63
C ILE A 145 -7.16 -0.27 -4.18
N ALA A 146 -6.03 0.12 -3.59
CA ALA A 146 -5.71 1.49 -3.22
C ALA A 146 -4.49 1.99 -4.00
N MET A 147 -4.41 3.30 -4.21
CA MET A 147 -3.21 3.97 -4.71
C MET A 147 -2.52 4.64 -3.54
N ASP A 148 -1.32 4.16 -3.23
CA ASP A 148 -0.52 4.69 -2.13
C ASP A 148 0.25 5.94 -2.54
N ASP A 149 0.52 6.83 -1.57
CA ASP A 149 1.34 8.03 -1.73
C ASP A 149 1.07 8.82 -3.02
N VAL A 150 -0.22 9.16 -3.27
CA VAL A 150 -0.58 9.95 -4.45
C VAL A 150 0.16 11.30 -4.47
N SER A 151 0.59 11.75 -5.63
CA SER A 151 1.49 12.87 -5.89
C SER A 151 2.98 12.55 -5.70
N CYS A 152 3.34 11.30 -5.36
CA CYS A 152 4.72 10.85 -5.24
C CYS A 152 5.04 9.79 -6.31
N GLY A 153 6.32 9.64 -6.63
CA GLY A 153 6.83 8.59 -7.49
C GLY A 153 6.00 8.34 -8.74
N LEU A 154 5.57 7.11 -8.92
CA LEU A 154 4.73 6.69 -10.05
C LEU A 154 3.24 7.02 -9.87
N ASN A 155 2.77 7.35 -8.65
CA ASN A 155 1.35 7.56 -8.37
C ASN A 155 0.89 9.00 -8.68
N SER A 156 1.16 9.42 -9.93
CA SER A 156 0.72 10.70 -10.48
C SER A 156 -0.81 10.74 -10.70
N LEU A 157 -1.36 11.95 -10.82
CA LEU A 157 -2.78 12.13 -11.15
C LEU A 157 -3.19 11.37 -12.43
N GLU A 158 -2.34 11.37 -13.47
CA GLU A 158 -2.61 10.66 -14.72
C GLU A 158 -2.77 9.15 -14.48
N ARG A 159 -1.88 8.57 -13.66
CA ARG A 159 -1.95 7.13 -13.32
C ARG A 159 -3.18 6.82 -12.47
N VAL A 160 -3.46 7.63 -11.45
CA VAL A 160 -4.70 7.48 -10.64
C VAL A 160 -5.94 7.52 -11.55
N MET A 161 -6.00 8.45 -12.51
CA MET A 161 -7.10 8.54 -13.47
C MET A 161 -7.22 7.28 -14.33
N SER A 162 -6.12 6.67 -14.76
CA SER A 162 -6.14 5.44 -15.56
C SER A 162 -6.62 4.22 -14.78
N TYR A 163 -6.42 4.21 -13.45
CA TYR A 163 -6.80 3.10 -12.56
C TYR A 163 -8.16 3.32 -11.88
N LEU A 164 -8.76 4.51 -12.04
CA LEU A 164 -10.00 4.91 -11.39
C LEU A 164 -11.14 3.87 -11.41
N PRO A 165 -11.37 3.10 -12.50
CA PRO A 165 -12.41 2.07 -12.52
C PRO A 165 -12.16 0.86 -11.59
N TYR A 166 -10.96 0.72 -11.05
CA TYR A 166 -10.50 -0.47 -10.32
C TYR A 166 -10.14 -0.18 -8.87
N ILE A 167 -9.97 1.10 -8.50
CA ILE A 167 -9.54 1.52 -7.16
C ILE A 167 -10.72 1.97 -6.32
N ILE A 168 -10.60 1.79 -5.00
CA ILE A 168 -11.58 2.25 -4.02
C ILE A 168 -11.02 3.29 -3.06
N GLU A 169 -9.70 3.44 -3.01
CA GLU A 169 -9.01 4.27 -2.03
C GLU A 169 -7.79 4.95 -2.65
N ILE A 170 -7.50 6.15 -2.19
CA ILE A 170 -6.24 6.86 -2.43
C ILE A 170 -5.67 7.34 -1.10
N LYS A 171 -4.33 7.30 -0.95
CA LYS A 171 -3.62 7.68 0.26
C LYS A 171 -2.66 8.84 -0.03
N PHE A 172 -2.59 9.81 0.87
CA PHE A 172 -1.68 10.96 0.79
C PHE A 172 -0.84 11.04 2.05
N SER A 173 0.49 10.94 1.91
CA SER A 173 1.41 10.94 3.03
C SER A 173 2.00 12.33 3.29
N LEU A 174 1.89 12.83 4.51
CA LEU A 174 2.57 14.04 4.95
C LEU A 174 4.08 13.85 5.08
N ILE A 175 4.55 12.60 5.22
CA ILE A 175 5.94 12.26 5.45
C ILE A 175 6.83 12.64 4.25
N HIS A 176 6.31 12.51 3.04
CA HIS A 176 7.04 12.85 1.82
C HIS A 176 7.24 14.36 1.61
N PHE A 177 6.48 15.19 2.31
CA PHE A 177 6.43 16.64 2.08
C PHE A 177 6.94 17.46 3.28
N GLN A 178 7.85 16.93 4.10
CA GLN A 178 8.36 17.59 5.32
C GLN A 178 8.97 18.98 5.10
N ASN A 179 9.41 19.29 3.87
CA ASN A 179 9.97 20.58 3.50
C ASN A 179 8.93 21.59 2.98
N ILE A 180 7.65 21.21 2.94
CA ILE A 180 6.54 22.04 2.48
C ILE A 180 5.70 22.44 3.69
N SER A 181 5.25 23.69 3.74
CA SER A 181 4.38 24.12 4.85
C SER A 181 3.05 23.37 4.82
N LEU A 182 2.48 23.08 5.98
CA LEU A 182 1.16 22.44 6.05
C LEU A 182 0.09 23.29 5.36
N GLU A 183 0.21 24.62 5.39
CA GLU A 183 -0.70 25.55 4.70
C GLU A 183 -0.69 25.32 3.18
N ASP A 184 0.48 25.17 2.58
CA ASP A 184 0.61 24.87 1.15
C ASP A 184 0.10 23.45 0.83
N LEU A 185 0.41 22.47 1.68
CA LEU A 185 -0.07 21.09 1.52
C LEU A 185 -1.59 20.99 1.59
N LEU A 186 -2.25 21.81 2.38
CA LEU A 186 -3.71 21.83 2.47
C LEU A 186 -4.39 22.10 1.12
N LEU A 187 -3.75 22.85 0.21
CA LEU A 187 -4.28 23.07 -1.14
C LEU A 187 -4.36 21.74 -1.93
N PHE A 188 -3.31 20.95 -1.85
CA PHE A 188 -3.25 19.65 -2.53
C PHE A 188 -4.16 18.62 -1.84
N ILE A 189 -4.17 18.58 -0.51
CA ILE A 189 -5.03 17.68 0.27
C ILE A 189 -6.49 17.95 -0.05
N ARG A 190 -6.91 19.21 -0.10
CA ARG A 190 -8.30 19.59 -0.48
C ARG A 190 -8.62 19.19 -1.92
N ALA A 191 -7.66 19.34 -2.83
CA ALA A 191 -7.87 18.92 -4.22
C ALA A 191 -8.09 17.40 -4.30
N TRP A 192 -7.26 16.62 -3.60
CA TRP A 192 -7.39 15.15 -3.53
C TRP A 192 -8.66 14.71 -2.78
N ALA A 193 -9.01 15.35 -1.68
CA ALA A 193 -10.26 15.06 -0.95
C ALA A 193 -11.50 15.30 -1.84
N ASN A 194 -11.55 16.42 -2.56
CA ASN A 194 -12.62 16.71 -3.51
C ASN A 194 -12.64 15.70 -4.68
N PHE A 195 -11.47 15.31 -5.18
CA PHE A 195 -11.35 14.31 -6.22
C PHE A 195 -11.88 12.94 -5.73
N ALA A 196 -11.48 12.52 -4.55
CA ALA A 196 -11.94 11.28 -3.94
C ALA A 196 -13.47 11.28 -3.73
N GLN A 197 -14.00 12.34 -3.13
CA GLN A 197 -15.44 12.49 -2.93
C GLN A 197 -16.23 12.41 -4.25
N LYS A 198 -15.77 13.11 -5.29
CA LYS A 198 -16.41 13.10 -6.60
C LYS A 198 -16.43 11.71 -7.24
N ASN A 199 -15.38 10.93 -7.02
CA ASN A 199 -15.21 9.61 -7.62
C ASN A 199 -15.61 8.46 -6.67
N LYS A 200 -16.14 8.78 -5.48
CA LYS A 200 -16.57 7.81 -4.44
C LYS A 200 -15.42 6.90 -3.98
N LEU A 201 -14.25 7.48 -3.81
CA LEU A 201 -13.07 6.84 -3.24
C LEU A 201 -12.94 7.23 -1.77
N ASP A 202 -12.43 6.32 -0.97
CA ASP A 202 -11.91 6.65 0.35
C ASP A 202 -10.63 7.47 0.21
N PHE A 203 -10.44 8.45 1.10
CA PHE A 203 -9.26 9.29 1.12
C PHE A 203 -8.58 9.21 2.48
N VAL A 204 -7.41 8.59 2.51
CA VAL A 204 -6.59 8.42 3.71
C VAL A 204 -5.49 9.48 3.72
N VAL A 205 -5.28 10.14 4.86
CA VAL A 205 -4.09 10.97 5.08
C VAL A 205 -3.19 10.32 6.13
N GLU A 206 -1.94 10.13 5.74
CA GLU A 206 -0.93 9.45 6.52
C GLU A 206 0.07 10.40 7.18
N GLY A 207 0.86 9.83 8.12
CA GLY A 207 1.88 10.61 8.84
C GLY A 207 1.30 11.54 9.89
N ILE A 208 0.12 11.22 10.43
CA ILE A 208 -0.53 12.03 11.47
C ILE A 208 0.14 11.78 12.81
N GLU A 209 0.75 12.83 13.36
CA GLU A 209 1.46 12.76 14.65
C GLU A 209 0.82 13.59 15.76
N THR A 210 0.00 14.61 15.41
CA THR A 210 -0.60 15.52 16.40
C THR A 210 -2.11 15.65 16.23
N LYS A 211 -2.81 15.93 17.34
CA LYS A 211 -4.26 16.18 17.32
C LYS A 211 -4.62 17.45 16.56
N GLU A 212 -3.75 18.44 16.62
CA GLU A 212 -3.92 19.72 15.92
C GLU A 212 -3.93 19.53 14.40
N THR A 213 -2.97 18.74 13.89
CA THR A 213 -2.92 18.38 12.46
C THR A 213 -4.17 17.59 12.06
N MET A 214 -4.57 16.60 12.84
CA MET A 214 -5.76 15.80 12.55
C MET A 214 -7.02 16.67 12.51
N ALA A 215 -7.26 17.52 13.53
CA ALA A 215 -8.41 18.41 13.59
C ALA A 215 -8.45 19.42 12.44
N LEU A 216 -7.27 19.93 12.01
CA LEU A 216 -7.17 20.79 10.85
C LEU A 216 -7.61 20.06 9.58
N LEU A 217 -7.14 18.84 9.35
CA LEU A 217 -7.50 18.04 8.19
C LEU A 217 -8.96 17.61 8.20
N GLU A 218 -9.53 17.28 9.36
CA GLU A 218 -10.98 17.04 9.53
C GLU A 218 -11.80 18.24 9.06
N SER A 219 -11.38 19.46 9.41
CA SER A 219 -12.05 20.69 8.97
C SER A 219 -11.99 20.91 7.45
N HIS A 220 -11.12 20.16 6.76
CA HIS A 220 -10.97 20.17 5.30
C HIS A 220 -11.57 18.93 4.61
N GLY A 221 -12.36 18.13 5.37
CA GLY A 221 -13.14 17.03 4.81
C GLY A 221 -12.40 15.68 4.76
N VAL A 222 -11.25 15.55 5.44
CA VAL A 222 -10.57 14.27 5.63
C VAL A 222 -11.16 13.56 6.84
N SER A 223 -11.44 12.26 6.71
CA SER A 223 -12.01 11.47 7.81
C SER A 223 -11.23 10.21 8.15
N ILE A 224 -10.36 9.74 7.25
CA ILE A 224 -9.58 8.52 7.49
C ILE A 224 -8.12 8.90 7.66
N PHE A 225 -7.55 8.45 8.77
CA PHE A 225 -6.20 8.83 9.20
C PHE A 225 -5.36 7.62 9.58
N GLN A 226 -4.07 7.72 9.25
CA GLN A 226 -3.04 6.80 9.71
C GLN A 226 -1.82 7.58 10.22
N GLY A 227 -1.18 7.09 11.26
CA GLY A 227 0.01 7.74 11.82
C GLY A 227 0.23 7.45 13.29
N TYR A 228 1.30 7.98 13.85
CA TYR A 228 1.68 7.69 15.24
C TYR A 228 0.71 8.23 16.27
N LEU A 229 -0.10 9.22 15.91
CA LEU A 229 -1.20 9.69 16.76
C LEU A 229 -2.26 8.61 16.96
N VAL A 230 -2.59 7.85 15.91
CA VAL A 230 -3.55 6.74 15.96
C VAL A 230 -2.92 5.56 16.69
N ASN A 231 -1.84 5.02 16.14
CA ASN A 231 -0.97 4.05 16.79
C ASN A 231 0.34 3.90 15.98
N LYS A 232 1.43 3.59 16.68
CA LYS A 232 2.65 3.14 16.01
C LYS A 232 2.45 1.72 15.47
N PRO A 233 3.18 1.33 14.42
CA PRO A 233 3.22 -0.07 14.00
C PRO A 233 3.60 -0.98 15.16
N PHE A 234 2.93 -2.13 15.27
CA PHE A 234 3.19 -3.13 16.30
C PHE A 234 3.21 -4.55 15.69
N PRO A 235 3.93 -5.50 16.28
CA PRO A 235 4.01 -6.86 15.74
C PRO A 235 2.66 -7.56 15.76
N VAL A 236 2.47 -8.45 14.80
CA VAL A 236 1.25 -9.25 14.62
C VAL A 236 1.12 -10.33 15.71
#